data_e67a7b817e046135851a2e9ab430aeb7
#
_entry.id   e67a7b817e046135851a2e9ab430aeb7
#
_cell.length_a   1.000
_cell.length_b   1.000
_cell.length_c   1.000
_cell.angle_alpha   90.00
_cell.angle_beta   90.00
_cell.angle_gamma   90.00
#
_symmetry.space_group_name_H-M   'P 1'
#
loop_
_entity.id
_entity.type
_entity.pdbx_description
1 polymer ?
#
loop_
_entity_poly.entity_id
_entity_poly.type
_entity_poly.pdbx_seq_one_letter_code
_entity_poly.pdbx_strand_id
1 'polypeptide(L)'
;VYGWYNVSNLGDELFKPAFKKLFPQYTFTFVNNIEDYHIQNCDAIFFGGGSFLDNKIQTTIDKRKLLDKPILYIGVGLETSIHQDHGMLLSMAKLVASRNDGKISSIKIPDLVYALNDVEPSEMIQKTLLFLPNAFLLPKNRDYNCKFIAWNYFKSEVSQFLDELIEDNWKVSFYPMCQSEAVDDSWAANEIISMMKHGRRSLLIKDELHDIGSVIRMFSRNSIILTQRYHGIVLSDLANRPFVSISHHDKIVPDVSYFGIHKKDLHDLIKSKKNTTNYVRSFDILKEEVAKIL
;
A
#
# COMPACT_ATOMS: atom_id res chain seq x y z
N VAL A 1 -15.40 9.10 5.33
CA VAL A 1 -13.94 8.98 5.38
C VAL A 1 -13.33 9.54 4.11
N TYR A 2 -12.41 10.49 4.25
CA TYR A 2 -11.65 11.10 3.15
C TYR A 2 -10.28 10.42 3.02
N GLY A 3 -9.89 10.07 1.79
CA GLY A 3 -8.61 9.45 1.45
C GLY A 3 -8.51 9.13 -0.04
N TRP A 4 -7.54 8.32 -0.42
CA TRP A 4 -7.32 7.86 -1.80
C TRP A 4 -8.25 6.69 -2.17
N TYR A 5 -9.55 6.90 -2.07
CA TYR A 5 -10.55 5.87 -2.35
C TYR A 5 -11.10 5.98 -3.78
N ASN A 6 -11.60 4.86 -4.30
CA ASN A 6 -12.19 4.76 -5.65
C ASN A 6 -11.22 5.14 -6.78
N VAL A 7 -9.93 4.81 -6.61
CA VAL A 7 -8.87 5.13 -7.58
C VAL A 7 -8.10 3.89 -8.03
N SER A 8 -8.69 2.70 -7.89
CA SER A 8 -8.11 1.40 -8.28
C SER A 8 -6.71 1.17 -7.71
N ASN A 9 -6.50 1.55 -6.43
CA ASN A 9 -5.31 1.24 -5.65
C ASN A 9 -5.70 0.27 -4.53
N LEU A 10 -5.35 -1.00 -4.67
CA LEU A 10 -5.74 -2.05 -3.73
C LEU A 10 -5.41 -1.68 -2.28
N GLY A 11 -4.22 -1.14 -2.03
CA GLY A 11 -3.79 -0.79 -0.67
C GLY A 11 -4.73 0.20 0.01
N ASP A 12 -5.16 1.23 -0.71
CA ASP A 12 -6.09 2.24 -0.18
C ASP A 12 -7.52 1.70 -0.12
N GLU A 13 -7.93 0.85 -1.06
CA GLU A 13 -9.24 0.21 -1.04
C GLU A 13 -9.42 -0.73 0.17
N LEU A 14 -8.35 -1.37 0.66
CA LEU A 14 -8.38 -2.24 1.84
C LEU A 14 -8.67 -1.49 3.16
N PHE A 15 -8.49 -0.18 3.20
CA PHE A 15 -8.90 0.59 4.37
C PHE A 15 -10.43 0.59 4.56
N LYS A 16 -11.23 0.48 3.49
CA LYS A 16 -12.68 0.44 3.58
C LYS A 16 -13.19 -0.72 4.46
N PRO A 17 -12.84 -1.99 4.20
CA PRO A 17 -13.21 -3.09 5.07
C PRO A 17 -12.54 -3.00 6.45
N ALA A 18 -11.31 -2.44 6.55
CA ALA A 18 -10.65 -2.26 7.83
C ALA A 18 -11.41 -1.28 8.74
N PHE A 19 -11.85 -0.14 8.23
CA PHE A 19 -12.69 0.80 8.98
C PHE A 19 -14.00 0.16 9.44
N LYS A 20 -14.70 -0.53 8.54
CA LYS A 20 -15.96 -1.21 8.87
C LYS A 20 -15.78 -2.29 9.94
N LYS A 21 -14.68 -3.01 9.91
CA LYS A 21 -14.35 -4.03 10.91
C LYS A 21 -13.96 -3.43 12.26
N LEU A 22 -13.18 -2.36 12.26
CA LEU A 22 -12.76 -1.70 13.51
C LEU A 22 -13.90 -0.98 14.20
N PHE A 23 -14.83 -0.41 13.45
CA PHE A 23 -15.90 0.44 13.94
C PHE A 23 -17.26 0.02 13.37
N PRO A 24 -17.74 -1.20 13.68
CA PRO A 24 -18.95 -1.76 13.08
C PRO A 24 -20.24 -1.02 13.48
N GLN A 25 -20.19 -0.20 14.53
CA GLN A 25 -21.32 0.61 15.00
C GLN A 25 -21.55 1.86 14.15
N TYR A 26 -20.61 2.26 13.29
CA TYR A 26 -20.71 3.45 12.45
C TYR A 26 -20.94 3.10 10.98
N THR A 27 -21.66 3.96 10.29
CA THR A 27 -21.81 3.89 8.83
C THR A 27 -20.81 4.82 8.17
N PHE A 28 -20.06 4.30 7.18
CA PHE A 28 -19.02 5.03 6.50
C PHE A 28 -19.32 5.29 5.02
N THR A 29 -19.17 6.54 4.62
CA THR A 29 -19.06 6.93 3.21
C THR A 29 -17.60 7.27 2.91
N PHE A 30 -17.01 6.62 1.90
CA PHE A 30 -15.60 6.79 1.51
C PHE A 30 -15.49 7.66 0.27
N VAL A 31 -14.74 8.75 0.37
CA VAL A 31 -14.64 9.76 -0.67
C VAL A 31 -13.20 10.22 -0.90
N ASN A 32 -12.88 10.59 -2.14
CA ASN A 32 -11.62 11.24 -2.52
C ASN A 32 -11.81 12.75 -2.83
N ASN A 33 -13.06 13.22 -2.79
CA ASN A 33 -13.44 14.64 -2.90
C ASN A 33 -14.53 14.94 -1.88
N ILE A 34 -14.38 16.05 -1.12
CA ILE A 34 -15.38 16.46 -0.13
C ILE A 34 -16.29 17.53 -0.72
N GLU A 35 -17.58 17.27 -0.70
CA GLU A 35 -18.64 18.16 -1.17
C GLU A 35 -19.54 18.61 -0.01
N ASP A 36 -20.30 19.68 -0.22
CA ASP A 36 -21.20 20.25 0.82
C ASP A 36 -22.21 19.21 1.34
N TYR A 37 -22.74 18.39 0.44
CA TYR A 37 -23.62 17.26 0.79
C TYR A 37 -23.01 16.32 1.83
N HIS A 38 -21.73 16.02 1.72
CA HIS A 38 -21.05 15.12 2.64
C HIS A 38 -20.98 15.73 4.06
N ILE A 39 -20.71 17.04 4.16
CA ILE A 39 -20.64 17.72 5.46
C ILE A 39 -22.01 17.82 6.11
N GLN A 40 -23.05 18.11 5.33
CA GLN A 40 -24.41 18.21 5.85
C GLN A 40 -24.94 16.87 6.40
N ASN A 41 -24.49 15.75 5.83
CA ASN A 41 -24.99 14.40 6.12
C ASN A 41 -24.01 13.51 6.90
N CYS A 42 -23.00 14.08 7.57
CA CYS A 42 -22.11 13.33 8.45
C CYS A 42 -22.08 13.88 9.86
N ASP A 43 -21.79 13.02 10.84
CA ASP A 43 -21.59 13.39 12.23
C ASP A 43 -20.12 13.74 12.51
N ALA A 44 -19.19 13.15 11.76
CA ALA A 44 -17.75 13.38 11.87
C ALA A 44 -17.03 13.18 10.56
N ILE A 45 -15.84 13.76 10.44
CA ILE A 45 -14.95 13.61 9.28
C ILE A 45 -13.72 12.82 9.69
N PHE A 46 -13.52 11.67 9.06
CA PHE A 46 -12.30 10.89 9.19
C PHE A 46 -11.39 11.19 8.00
N PHE A 47 -10.17 11.57 8.29
CA PHE A 47 -9.07 11.55 7.32
C PHE A 47 -8.33 10.25 7.55
N GLY A 48 -8.42 9.29 6.64
CA GLY A 48 -8.01 7.96 6.98
C GLY A 48 -7.49 7.07 5.89
N GLY A 49 -6.50 6.30 6.32
CA GLY A 49 -5.78 5.36 5.49
C GLY A 49 -4.79 6.02 4.54
N GLY A 50 -3.62 5.44 4.39
CA GLY A 50 -2.65 5.88 3.40
C GLY A 50 -1.80 7.08 3.80
N SER A 51 -1.04 7.54 2.84
CA SER A 51 -0.12 8.68 2.95
C SER A 51 -0.50 9.70 1.90
N PHE A 52 -1.21 10.71 2.30
CA PHE A 52 -1.73 11.76 1.43
C PHE A 52 -1.63 13.17 2.06
N LEU A 53 -0.99 13.28 3.21
CA LEU A 53 -0.91 14.54 3.95
C LEU A 53 -0.05 15.61 3.27
N ASP A 54 0.78 15.23 2.32
CA ASP A 54 1.55 16.11 1.45
C ASP A 54 0.71 16.70 0.30
N ASN A 55 -0.49 16.16 0.07
CA ASN A 55 -1.37 16.61 -0.99
C ASN A 55 -2.40 17.63 -0.50
N LYS A 56 -2.88 18.45 -1.43
CA LYS A 56 -4.00 19.34 -1.19
C LYS A 56 -5.29 18.54 -0.95
N ILE A 57 -6.10 18.97 0.02
CA ILE A 57 -7.44 18.40 0.21
C ILE A 57 -8.30 18.73 -1.00
N GLN A 58 -8.81 17.70 -1.66
CA GLN A 58 -9.76 17.85 -2.76
C GLN A 58 -11.15 18.17 -2.19
N THR A 59 -11.64 19.36 -2.49
CA THR A 59 -12.96 19.79 -2.02
C THR A 59 -13.49 20.95 -2.87
N THR A 60 -14.79 20.98 -3.04
CA THR A 60 -15.53 22.09 -3.72
C THR A 60 -16.00 23.16 -2.73
N ILE A 61 -15.84 22.94 -1.42
CA ILE A 61 -16.33 23.85 -0.39
C ILE A 61 -15.18 24.62 0.31
N ASP A 62 -15.52 25.68 1.03
CA ASP A 62 -14.58 26.35 1.94
C ASP A 62 -14.15 25.35 3.03
N LYS A 63 -12.85 25.11 3.13
CA LYS A 63 -12.27 24.15 4.08
C LYS A 63 -12.58 24.48 5.53
N ARG A 64 -12.88 25.74 5.85
CA ARG A 64 -13.32 26.14 7.20
C ARG A 64 -14.61 25.46 7.63
N LYS A 65 -15.50 25.13 6.69
CA LYS A 65 -16.72 24.36 6.99
C LYS A 65 -16.43 22.93 7.48
N LEU A 66 -15.23 22.38 7.22
CA LEU A 66 -14.83 21.09 7.77
C LEU A 66 -14.71 21.14 9.29
N LEU A 67 -14.44 22.33 9.86
CA LEU A 67 -14.30 22.53 11.30
C LEU A 67 -15.65 22.50 12.05
N ASP A 68 -16.77 22.54 11.32
CA ASP A 68 -18.10 22.41 11.92
C ASP A 68 -18.38 20.99 12.41
N LYS A 69 -17.50 20.04 12.07
CA LYS A 69 -17.63 18.62 12.47
C LYS A 69 -16.37 18.17 13.23
N PRO A 70 -16.49 17.20 14.13
CA PRO A 70 -15.33 16.53 14.70
C PRO A 70 -14.43 15.95 13.62
N ILE A 71 -13.13 16.26 13.66
CA ILE A 71 -12.12 15.78 12.73
C ILE A 71 -11.24 14.74 13.42
N LEU A 72 -11.08 13.58 12.76
CA LEU A 72 -10.22 12.50 13.22
C LEU A 72 -9.28 12.08 12.08
N TYR A 73 -7.99 11.99 12.38
CA TYR A 73 -6.97 11.42 11.47
C TYR A 73 -6.64 10.01 11.95
N ILE A 74 -6.98 8.99 11.16
CA ILE A 74 -6.85 7.59 11.58
C ILE A 74 -6.11 6.76 10.51
N GLY A 75 -5.02 6.11 10.90
CA GLY A 75 -4.22 5.26 10.02
C GLY A 75 -3.41 6.02 8.99
N VAL A 76 -3.21 7.31 9.20
CA VAL A 76 -2.42 8.15 8.30
C VAL A 76 -0.93 7.92 8.48
N GLY A 77 -0.17 7.99 7.36
CA GLY A 77 1.29 8.11 7.41
C GLY A 77 1.65 9.58 7.55
N LEU A 78 2.40 9.93 8.59
CA LEU A 78 3.00 11.26 8.73
C LEU A 78 4.28 11.29 7.90
N GLU A 79 4.25 12.01 6.81
CA GLU A 79 5.41 12.20 5.93
C GLU A 79 6.23 13.44 6.36
N THR A 80 7.36 13.62 5.72
CA THR A 80 8.27 14.76 6.03
C THR A 80 7.67 16.10 5.68
N SER A 81 6.74 16.15 4.73
CA SER A 81 5.99 17.34 4.32
C SER A 81 4.50 17.16 4.55
N ILE A 82 3.89 18.16 5.17
CA ILE A 82 2.43 18.21 5.37
C ILE A 82 1.92 19.44 4.63
N HIS A 83 0.97 19.23 3.72
CA HIS A 83 0.35 20.36 3.01
C HIS A 83 -0.36 21.28 4.01
N GLN A 84 -0.33 22.58 3.76
CA GLN A 84 -0.92 23.60 4.65
C GLN A 84 -2.38 23.32 5.03
N ASP A 85 -3.17 22.75 4.11
CA ASP A 85 -4.57 22.38 4.38
C ASP A 85 -4.68 21.36 5.51
N HIS A 86 -3.84 20.33 5.48
CA HIS A 86 -3.78 19.32 6.55
C HIS A 86 -3.17 19.88 7.83
N GLY A 87 -2.18 20.77 7.73
CA GLY A 87 -1.55 21.40 8.90
C GLY A 87 -2.56 22.13 9.79
N MET A 88 -3.46 22.90 9.17
CA MET A 88 -4.54 23.58 9.87
C MET A 88 -5.51 22.59 10.53
N LEU A 89 -5.98 21.60 9.77
CA LEU A 89 -6.98 20.65 10.27
C LEU A 89 -6.38 19.71 11.32
N LEU A 90 -5.13 19.31 11.21
CA LEU A 90 -4.44 18.49 12.21
C LEU A 90 -4.36 19.20 13.57
N SER A 91 -4.12 20.52 13.59
CA SER A 91 -4.09 21.29 14.84
C SER A 91 -5.45 21.38 15.54
N MET A 92 -6.54 21.17 14.80
CA MET A 92 -7.92 21.19 15.29
C MET A 92 -8.51 19.79 15.45
N ALA A 93 -7.78 18.75 15.04
CA ALA A 93 -8.26 17.38 15.10
C ALA A 93 -8.51 16.92 16.55
N LYS A 94 -9.61 16.22 16.76
CA LYS A 94 -9.94 15.59 18.05
C LYS A 94 -9.09 14.37 18.35
N LEU A 95 -8.61 13.71 17.32
CA LEU A 95 -7.76 12.53 17.41
C LEU A 95 -6.82 12.46 16.21
N VAL A 96 -5.55 12.14 16.46
CA VAL A 96 -4.57 11.81 15.44
C VAL A 96 -3.93 10.47 15.79
N ALA A 97 -4.33 9.43 15.08
CA ALA A 97 -3.77 8.09 15.18
C ALA A 97 -2.97 7.76 13.92
N SER A 98 -1.65 7.69 14.04
CA SER A 98 -0.74 7.53 12.90
C SER A 98 0.03 6.21 12.92
N ARG A 99 0.52 5.80 11.75
CA ARG A 99 1.31 4.58 11.58
C ARG A 99 2.76 4.74 12.04
N ASN A 100 3.26 5.94 12.05
CA ASN A 100 4.63 6.28 12.40
C ASN A 100 4.68 7.31 13.53
N ASP A 101 5.80 7.34 14.24
CA ASP A 101 6.03 8.32 15.28
C ASP A 101 6.14 9.72 14.65
N GLY A 102 5.34 10.65 15.15
CA GLY A 102 5.36 12.04 14.72
C GLY A 102 5.05 12.97 15.88
N LYS A 103 5.52 14.21 15.79
CA LYS A 103 5.27 15.24 16.82
C LYS A 103 3.77 15.57 17.00
N ILE A 104 2.93 15.17 16.05
CA ILE A 104 1.50 15.53 15.99
C ILE A 104 0.62 14.34 16.38
N SER A 105 1.16 13.12 16.39
CA SER A 105 0.37 11.91 16.71
C SER A 105 0.05 11.84 18.18
N SER A 106 -1.24 11.67 18.51
CA SER A 106 -1.70 11.38 19.86
C SER A 106 -1.59 9.89 20.20
N ILE A 107 -1.75 9.02 19.21
CA ILE A 107 -1.58 7.58 19.34
C ILE A 107 -0.84 7.00 18.12
N LYS A 108 0.06 6.07 18.39
CA LYS A 108 0.69 5.25 17.38
C LYS A 108 -0.10 3.97 17.18
N ILE A 109 -0.49 3.69 15.95
CA ILE A 109 -1.20 2.46 15.58
C ILE A 109 -0.49 1.78 14.41
N PRO A 110 -0.67 0.47 14.24
CA PRO A 110 -0.22 -0.22 13.03
C PRO A 110 -1.06 0.25 11.83
N ASP A 111 -0.66 -0.16 10.63
CA ASP A 111 -1.51 0.03 9.46
C ASP A 111 -2.88 -0.63 9.67
N LEU A 112 -3.96 0.08 9.32
CA LEU A 112 -5.33 -0.39 9.57
C LEU A 112 -5.64 -1.72 8.87
N VAL A 113 -4.96 -2.02 7.77
CA VAL A 113 -5.14 -3.27 7.02
C VAL A 113 -4.80 -4.49 7.89
N TYR A 114 -3.95 -4.36 8.91
CA TYR A 114 -3.70 -5.43 9.88
C TYR A 114 -4.93 -5.82 10.72
N ALA A 115 -5.97 -5.00 10.75
CA ALA A 115 -7.23 -5.40 11.38
C ALA A 115 -7.93 -6.54 10.60
N LEU A 116 -7.57 -6.76 9.33
CA LEU A 116 -8.15 -7.78 8.47
C LEU A 116 -7.45 -9.15 8.62
N ASN A 117 -7.09 -9.52 9.82
CA ASN A 117 -6.28 -10.69 10.18
C ASN A 117 -7.06 -11.99 10.44
N ASP A 118 -8.33 -12.03 10.11
CA ASP A 118 -9.22 -13.17 10.29
C ASP A 118 -9.36 -14.07 9.06
N VAL A 119 -8.61 -13.78 8.00
CA VAL A 119 -8.62 -14.57 6.77
C VAL A 119 -7.61 -15.71 6.90
N GLU A 120 -8.09 -16.95 6.76
CA GLU A 120 -7.23 -18.13 6.75
C GLU A 120 -6.37 -18.17 5.49
N PRO A 121 -5.03 -18.25 5.64
CA PRO A 121 -4.12 -18.42 4.51
C PRO A 121 -4.36 -19.75 3.77
N SER A 122 -4.17 -19.74 2.47
CA SER A 122 -4.16 -20.97 1.67
C SER A 122 -2.83 -21.73 1.82
N GLU A 123 -2.84 -23.01 1.41
CA GLU A 123 -1.62 -23.80 1.32
C GLU A 123 -0.63 -23.19 0.32
N MET A 124 0.64 -23.15 0.73
CA MET A 124 1.73 -22.62 -0.08
C MET A 124 2.10 -23.58 -1.21
N ILE A 125 2.28 -23.04 -2.40
CA ILE A 125 2.85 -23.75 -3.54
C ILE A 125 4.36 -23.46 -3.58
N GLN A 126 5.17 -24.52 -3.62
CA GLN A 126 6.63 -24.39 -3.67
C GLN A 126 7.11 -23.77 -4.98
N LYS A 127 8.25 -23.09 -4.92
CA LYS A 127 8.87 -22.44 -6.07
C LYS A 127 7.91 -21.49 -6.83
N THR A 128 7.21 -20.65 -6.10
CA THR A 128 6.36 -19.60 -6.66
C THR A 128 6.78 -18.25 -6.13
N LEU A 129 6.86 -17.27 -7.00
CA LEU A 129 7.15 -15.88 -6.68
C LEU A 129 6.03 -14.98 -7.19
N LEU A 130 5.51 -14.13 -6.31
CA LEU A 130 4.61 -13.04 -6.67
C LEU A 130 5.39 -11.73 -6.65
N PHE A 131 5.46 -11.04 -7.78
CA PHE A 131 6.07 -9.73 -7.88
C PHE A 131 5.02 -8.62 -7.94
N LEU A 132 5.19 -7.62 -7.09
CA LEU A 132 4.33 -6.44 -6.96
C LEU A 132 5.12 -5.21 -7.45
N PRO A 133 5.10 -4.92 -8.75
CA PRO A 133 5.84 -3.79 -9.32
C PRO A 133 5.19 -2.45 -8.95
N ASN A 134 5.93 -1.36 -9.18
CA ASN A 134 5.45 0.00 -8.93
C ASN A 134 5.76 0.91 -10.11
N ALA A 135 4.71 1.41 -10.76
CA ALA A 135 4.82 2.32 -11.90
C ALA A 135 5.25 3.76 -11.53
N PHE A 136 5.28 4.11 -10.25
CA PHE A 136 5.77 5.43 -9.80
C PHE A 136 7.20 5.73 -10.26
N LEU A 137 7.93 4.68 -10.61
CA LEU A 137 9.31 4.75 -11.08
C LEU A 137 9.43 5.00 -12.57
N LEU A 138 8.33 4.81 -13.31
CA LEU A 138 8.34 5.08 -14.75
C LEU A 138 8.51 6.58 -15.01
N PRO A 139 9.42 6.95 -15.89
CA PRO A 139 9.63 8.34 -16.23
C PRO A 139 8.40 8.94 -16.91
N LYS A 140 7.74 9.89 -16.26
CA LYS A 140 6.56 10.57 -16.81
C LYS A 140 6.87 11.91 -17.52
N ASN A 141 8.00 12.57 -17.26
CA ASN A 141 8.39 13.87 -17.81
C ASN A 141 9.91 14.11 -17.92
N ARG A 142 10.34 15.17 -18.56
CA ARG A 142 11.68 15.43 -19.09
C ARG A 142 12.87 15.65 -18.11
N ASP A 143 12.68 15.67 -16.80
CA ASP A 143 13.78 15.80 -15.80
C ASP A 143 14.53 14.49 -15.47
N TYR A 144 14.75 13.68 -16.40
CA TYR A 144 14.65 12.24 -16.49
C TYR A 144 15.93 11.45 -16.61
N ASN A 145 17.05 12.03 -16.89
CA ASN A 145 18.21 11.20 -17.26
C ASN A 145 18.59 10.20 -16.15
N CYS A 146 18.59 10.62 -14.89
CA CYS A 146 18.96 9.70 -13.81
C CYS A 146 17.88 8.64 -13.51
N LYS A 147 16.60 9.05 -13.50
CA LYS A 147 15.49 8.10 -13.22
C LYS A 147 15.32 7.10 -14.35
N PHE A 148 15.46 7.56 -15.60
CA PHE A 148 15.38 6.69 -16.78
C PHE A 148 16.51 5.67 -16.81
N ILE A 149 17.74 6.09 -16.52
CA ILE A 149 18.90 5.19 -16.44
C ILE A 149 18.68 4.17 -15.31
N ALA A 150 18.27 4.63 -14.13
CA ALA A 150 18.00 3.75 -13.01
C ALA A 150 16.88 2.76 -13.28
N TRP A 151 15.79 3.17 -13.95
CA TRP A 151 14.70 2.29 -14.35
C TRP A 151 15.16 1.22 -15.34
N ASN A 152 15.93 1.60 -16.38
CA ASN A 152 16.42 0.64 -17.35
C ASN A 152 17.40 -0.37 -16.73
N TYR A 153 18.27 0.09 -15.84
CA TYR A 153 19.16 -0.78 -15.10
C TYR A 153 18.37 -1.75 -14.22
N PHE A 154 17.44 -1.25 -13.43
CA PHE A 154 16.55 -2.05 -12.59
C PHE A 154 15.78 -3.11 -13.40
N LYS A 155 15.15 -2.70 -14.51
CA LYS A 155 14.45 -3.65 -15.40
C LYS A 155 15.35 -4.77 -15.86
N SER A 156 16.56 -4.42 -16.29
CA SER A 156 17.53 -5.39 -16.81
C SER A 156 17.88 -6.42 -15.75
N GLU A 157 18.28 -5.97 -14.57
CA GLU A 157 18.69 -6.86 -13.48
C GLU A 157 17.54 -7.75 -12.99
N VAL A 158 16.34 -7.16 -12.81
CA VAL A 158 15.18 -7.92 -12.37
C VAL A 158 14.70 -8.91 -13.42
N SER A 159 14.69 -8.52 -14.70
CA SER A 159 14.31 -9.43 -15.80
C SER A 159 15.24 -10.64 -15.88
N GLN A 160 16.55 -10.43 -15.79
CA GLN A 160 17.52 -11.53 -15.79
C GLN A 160 17.34 -12.45 -14.57
N PHE A 161 17.14 -11.87 -13.38
CA PHE A 161 16.88 -12.62 -12.17
C PHE A 161 15.60 -13.48 -12.27
N LEU A 162 14.52 -12.93 -12.80
CA LEU A 162 13.26 -13.67 -12.99
C LEU A 162 13.39 -14.76 -14.05
N ASP A 163 14.17 -14.54 -15.12
CA ASP A 163 14.47 -15.56 -16.10
C ASP A 163 15.25 -16.74 -15.50
N GLU A 164 16.26 -16.49 -14.67
CA GLU A 164 17.00 -17.52 -13.96
C GLU A 164 16.08 -18.33 -13.02
N LEU A 165 15.14 -17.67 -12.31
CA LEU A 165 14.16 -18.39 -11.51
C LEU A 165 13.26 -19.30 -12.38
N ILE A 166 12.83 -18.81 -13.54
CA ILE A 166 12.00 -19.61 -14.46
C ILE A 166 12.79 -20.80 -15.03
N GLU A 167 14.06 -20.63 -15.31
CA GLU A 167 14.97 -21.73 -15.72
C GLU A 167 15.11 -22.77 -14.60
N ASP A 168 15.12 -22.35 -13.33
CA ASP A 168 15.11 -23.21 -12.14
C ASP A 168 13.71 -23.76 -11.78
N ASN A 169 12.75 -23.70 -12.71
CA ASN A 169 11.36 -24.16 -12.56
C ASN A 169 10.54 -23.43 -11.50
N TRP A 170 10.84 -22.15 -11.24
CA TRP A 170 9.92 -21.29 -10.50
C TRP A 170 8.78 -20.81 -11.40
N LYS A 171 7.62 -20.65 -10.78
CA LYS A 171 6.49 -19.93 -11.39
C LYS A 171 6.54 -18.48 -10.94
N VAL A 172 6.61 -17.56 -11.87
CA VAL A 172 6.64 -16.12 -11.62
C VAL A 172 5.30 -15.51 -12.02
N SER A 173 4.70 -14.78 -11.10
CA SER A 173 3.47 -14.03 -11.33
C SER A 173 3.67 -12.57 -10.99
N PHE A 174 3.04 -11.68 -11.75
CA PHE A 174 3.01 -10.25 -11.49
C PHE A 174 1.61 -9.84 -11.08
N TYR A 175 1.51 -9.01 -10.04
CA TYR A 175 0.24 -8.45 -9.60
C TYR A 175 0.35 -6.93 -9.47
N PRO A 176 -0.26 -6.16 -10.39
CA PRO A 176 -0.35 -4.70 -10.30
C PRO A 176 -1.32 -4.33 -9.18
N MET A 177 -0.82 -3.67 -8.13
CA MET A 177 -1.65 -3.25 -6.99
C MET A 177 -2.37 -1.92 -7.23
N CYS A 178 -1.90 -1.12 -8.18
CA CYS A 178 -2.52 0.14 -8.57
C CYS A 178 -2.75 0.13 -10.08
N GLN A 179 -3.98 0.39 -10.49
CA GLN A 179 -4.42 0.46 -11.89
C GLN A 179 -5.22 1.73 -12.14
N SER A 180 -4.77 2.85 -11.54
CA SER A 180 -5.39 4.15 -11.74
C SER A 180 -4.91 4.82 -13.02
N GLU A 181 -5.69 5.80 -13.54
CA GLU A 181 -5.27 6.61 -14.70
C GLU A 181 -3.93 7.33 -14.47
N ALA A 182 -3.64 7.71 -13.23
CA ALA A 182 -2.41 8.42 -12.88
C ALA A 182 -1.22 7.49 -12.69
N VAL A 183 -1.45 6.27 -12.17
CA VAL A 183 -0.41 5.29 -11.83
C VAL A 183 -0.96 3.90 -12.13
N ASP A 184 -0.44 3.26 -13.17
CA ASP A 184 -0.81 1.90 -13.54
C ASP A 184 0.40 0.98 -13.45
N ASP A 185 0.42 0.13 -12.43
CA ASP A 185 1.50 -0.83 -12.19
C ASP A 185 1.60 -1.91 -13.28
N SER A 186 0.54 -2.11 -14.05
CA SER A 186 0.56 -3.05 -15.17
C SER A 186 1.55 -2.61 -16.26
N TRP A 187 1.80 -1.31 -16.39
CA TRP A 187 2.84 -0.82 -17.30
C TRP A 187 4.24 -1.24 -16.84
N ALA A 188 4.54 -1.10 -15.56
CA ALA A 188 5.82 -1.55 -15.02
C ALA A 188 5.99 -3.07 -15.17
N ALA A 189 4.94 -3.84 -14.90
CA ALA A 189 4.93 -5.28 -15.11
C ALA A 189 5.20 -5.64 -16.58
N ASN A 190 4.48 -5.04 -17.52
CA ASN A 190 4.64 -5.31 -18.96
C ASN A 190 6.03 -4.92 -19.48
N GLU A 191 6.60 -3.80 -19.01
CA GLU A 191 7.96 -3.39 -19.35
C GLU A 191 9.01 -4.44 -18.93
N ILE A 192 8.87 -5.00 -17.72
CA ILE A 192 9.75 -6.03 -17.20
C ILE A 192 9.52 -7.34 -17.97
N ILE A 193 8.28 -7.78 -18.14
CA ILE A 193 7.93 -9.01 -18.88
C ILE A 193 8.44 -8.95 -20.32
N SER A 194 8.34 -7.80 -20.99
CA SER A 194 8.82 -7.64 -22.36
C SER A 194 10.33 -7.75 -22.50
N MET A 195 11.08 -7.48 -21.43
CA MET A 195 12.53 -7.59 -21.38
C MET A 195 13.01 -9.00 -21.04
N MET A 196 12.15 -9.81 -20.42
CA MET A 196 12.46 -11.19 -20.05
C MET A 196 12.54 -12.09 -21.25
N LYS A 197 13.56 -12.97 -21.30
CA LYS A 197 13.71 -14.06 -22.28
C LYS A 197 12.55 -15.06 -22.16
N HIS A 198 12.10 -15.32 -20.94
CA HIS A 198 11.05 -16.27 -20.64
C HIS A 198 9.74 -15.59 -20.22
N GLY A 199 9.51 -14.34 -20.58
CA GLY A 199 8.35 -13.55 -20.17
C GLY A 199 6.99 -14.20 -20.49
N ARG A 200 6.90 -14.98 -21.57
CA ARG A 200 5.68 -15.75 -21.92
C ARG A 200 5.33 -16.86 -20.91
N ARG A 201 6.26 -17.25 -20.05
CA ARG A 201 6.05 -18.24 -18.98
C ARG A 201 5.64 -17.60 -17.65
N SER A 202 5.70 -16.27 -17.56
CA SER A 202 5.19 -15.53 -16.42
C SER A 202 3.69 -15.24 -16.57
N LEU A 203 3.01 -15.02 -15.45
CA LEU A 203 1.59 -14.70 -15.41
C LEU A 203 1.41 -13.24 -14.94
N LEU A 204 0.78 -12.40 -15.77
CA LEU A 204 0.27 -11.11 -15.33
C LEU A 204 -1.18 -11.27 -14.86
N ILE A 205 -1.40 -11.11 -13.57
CA ILE A 205 -2.73 -11.17 -12.96
C ILE A 205 -3.41 -9.82 -13.19
N LYS A 206 -4.46 -9.82 -14.00
CA LYS A 206 -5.19 -8.60 -14.39
C LYS A 206 -6.47 -8.39 -13.58
N ASP A 207 -6.90 -9.42 -12.84
CA ASP A 207 -8.14 -9.36 -12.10
C ASP A 207 -8.00 -8.40 -10.92
N GLU A 208 -8.85 -7.40 -10.86
CA GLU A 208 -9.00 -6.56 -9.68
C GLU A 208 -9.61 -7.41 -8.56
N LEU A 209 -8.81 -7.68 -7.55
CA LEU A 209 -9.30 -8.39 -6.36
C LEU A 209 -9.94 -7.36 -5.42
N HIS A 210 -11.26 -7.41 -5.31
CA HIS A 210 -12.03 -6.51 -4.44
C HIS A 210 -12.24 -7.08 -3.04
N ASP A 211 -12.00 -8.37 -2.86
CA ASP A 211 -12.20 -9.12 -1.63
C ASP A 211 -10.87 -9.45 -0.95
N ILE A 212 -10.73 -9.04 0.31
CA ILE A 212 -9.53 -9.28 1.10
C ILE A 212 -9.20 -10.78 1.21
N GLY A 213 -10.21 -11.65 1.29
CA GLY A 213 -10.00 -13.08 1.36
C GLY A 213 -9.30 -13.62 0.12
N SER A 214 -9.70 -13.17 -1.05
CA SER A 214 -9.05 -13.53 -2.32
C SER A 214 -7.63 -13.00 -2.42
N VAL A 215 -7.39 -11.78 -1.95
CA VAL A 215 -6.04 -11.18 -1.89
C VAL A 215 -5.13 -12.00 -0.97
N ILE A 216 -5.55 -12.29 0.25
CA ILE A 216 -4.75 -13.06 1.21
C ILE A 216 -4.50 -14.48 0.68
N ARG A 217 -5.50 -15.14 0.08
CA ARG A 217 -5.32 -16.45 -0.55
C ARG A 217 -4.32 -16.42 -1.72
N MET A 218 -4.33 -15.37 -2.53
CA MET A 218 -3.36 -15.20 -3.60
C MET A 218 -1.93 -15.04 -3.04
N PHE A 219 -1.74 -14.17 -2.05
CA PHE A 219 -0.44 -13.99 -1.41
C PHE A 219 0.05 -15.28 -0.74
N SER A 220 -0.82 -15.94 0.02
CA SER A 220 -0.47 -17.13 0.81
C SER A 220 -0.08 -18.35 -0.04
N ARG A 221 -0.52 -18.43 -1.29
CA ARG A 221 -0.12 -19.49 -2.22
C ARG A 221 1.33 -19.36 -2.71
N ASN A 222 1.93 -18.18 -2.58
CA ASN A 222 3.29 -17.97 -3.08
C ASN A 222 4.35 -18.30 -2.02
N SER A 223 5.48 -18.85 -2.45
CA SER A 223 6.62 -19.16 -1.57
C SER A 223 7.30 -17.89 -1.07
N ILE A 224 7.33 -16.86 -1.91
CA ILE A 224 7.94 -15.57 -1.60
C ILE A 224 7.26 -14.44 -2.37
N ILE A 225 7.24 -13.27 -1.75
CA ILE A 225 6.72 -12.04 -2.36
C ILE A 225 7.89 -11.09 -2.63
N LEU A 226 8.00 -10.59 -3.86
CA LEU A 226 8.90 -9.51 -4.22
C LEU A 226 8.07 -8.24 -4.35
N THR A 227 8.38 -7.17 -3.62
CA THR A 227 7.49 -6.01 -3.59
C THR A 227 8.19 -4.66 -3.64
N GLN A 228 7.63 -3.76 -4.43
CA GLN A 228 7.93 -2.32 -4.45
C GLN A 228 6.82 -1.49 -3.78
N ARG A 229 5.79 -2.14 -3.24
CA ARG A 229 4.62 -1.51 -2.63
C ARG A 229 4.58 -1.74 -1.13
N TYR A 230 4.28 -0.69 -0.35
CA TYR A 230 4.15 -0.78 1.11
C TYR A 230 3.09 -1.80 1.53
N HIS A 231 1.89 -1.75 0.95
CA HIS A 231 0.85 -2.73 1.27
C HIS A 231 1.18 -4.15 0.79
N GLY A 232 2.14 -4.31 -0.11
CA GLY A 232 2.71 -5.62 -0.42
C GLY A 232 3.39 -6.25 0.78
N ILE A 233 4.07 -5.45 1.62
CA ILE A 233 4.66 -5.90 2.89
C ILE A 233 3.55 -6.29 3.87
N VAL A 234 2.57 -5.40 4.08
CA VAL A 234 1.45 -5.63 5.02
C VAL A 234 0.68 -6.90 4.66
N LEU A 235 0.38 -7.09 3.37
CA LEU A 235 -0.34 -8.28 2.89
C LEU A 235 0.51 -9.55 2.97
N SER A 236 1.81 -9.46 2.80
CA SER A 236 2.73 -10.59 3.00
C SER A 236 2.73 -11.05 4.45
N ASP A 237 2.77 -10.12 5.39
CA ASP A 237 2.66 -10.41 6.83
C ASP A 237 1.33 -11.08 7.16
N LEU A 238 0.21 -10.52 6.68
CA LEU A 238 -1.13 -11.10 6.89
C LEU A 238 -1.26 -12.50 6.28
N ALA A 239 -0.62 -12.72 5.12
CA ALA A 239 -0.62 -14.00 4.45
C ALA A 239 0.41 -14.99 5.04
N ASN A 240 1.17 -14.59 6.04
CA ASN A 240 2.27 -15.37 6.64
C ASN A 240 3.26 -15.86 5.58
N ARG A 241 3.75 -14.94 4.73
CA ARG A 241 4.73 -15.23 3.68
C ARG A 241 5.97 -14.35 3.78
N PRO A 242 7.16 -14.91 3.54
CA PRO A 242 8.37 -14.12 3.46
C PRO A 242 8.28 -13.16 2.26
N PHE A 243 8.88 -11.99 2.42
CA PHE A 243 8.95 -11.00 1.35
C PHE A 243 10.36 -10.41 1.23
N VAL A 244 10.64 -9.90 0.05
CA VAL A 244 11.80 -9.04 -0.23
C VAL A 244 11.26 -7.70 -0.71
N SER A 245 11.59 -6.64 0.01
CA SER A 245 11.18 -5.28 -0.37
C SER A 245 12.27 -4.62 -1.20
N ILE A 246 11.86 -4.06 -2.34
CA ILE A 246 12.70 -3.23 -3.20
C ILE A 246 12.04 -1.86 -3.23
N SER A 247 12.63 -0.87 -2.59
CA SER A 247 12.00 0.43 -2.52
C SER A 247 12.99 1.57 -2.73
N HIS A 248 12.45 2.66 -3.26
CA HIS A 248 13.08 3.97 -3.31
C HIS A 248 12.30 4.98 -2.44
N HIS A 249 11.28 4.51 -1.73
CA HIS A 249 10.35 5.36 -0.98
C HIS A 249 10.63 5.28 0.52
N ASP A 250 10.67 6.42 1.19
CA ASP A 250 10.99 6.55 2.62
C ASP A 250 10.06 5.78 3.57
N LYS A 251 8.89 5.34 3.06
CA LYS A 251 7.91 4.53 3.81
C LYS A 251 8.32 3.08 4.02
N ILE A 252 9.28 2.62 3.26
CA ILE A 252 9.72 1.22 3.26
C ILE A 252 11.20 1.23 3.64
N VAL A 253 11.55 0.47 4.67
CA VAL A 253 12.95 0.09 4.87
C VAL A 253 13.24 -1.03 3.87
N PRO A 254 13.94 -0.77 2.78
CA PRO A 254 14.12 -1.77 1.74
C PRO A 254 15.12 -2.84 2.18
N ASP A 255 14.87 -4.08 1.80
CA ASP A 255 15.90 -5.12 1.85
C ASP A 255 16.99 -4.84 0.81
N VAL A 256 16.56 -4.29 -0.34
CA VAL A 256 17.46 -3.85 -1.42
C VAL A 256 17.05 -2.47 -1.89
N SER A 257 18.03 -1.57 -2.01
CA SER A 257 17.81 -0.26 -2.60
C SER A 257 17.50 -0.40 -4.10
N TYR A 258 16.54 0.37 -4.58
CA TYR A 258 16.22 0.44 -5.99
C TYR A 258 17.42 0.84 -6.87
N PHE A 259 18.25 1.75 -6.37
CA PHE A 259 19.50 2.11 -7.02
C PHE A 259 20.58 1.10 -6.63
N GLY A 260 21.13 0.38 -7.60
CA GLY A 260 22.19 -0.61 -7.40
C GLY A 260 21.71 -2.01 -7.03
N ILE A 261 20.44 -2.34 -7.36
CA ILE A 261 19.99 -3.72 -7.27
C ILE A 261 20.73 -4.60 -8.27
N HIS A 262 21.16 -5.76 -7.82
CA HIS A 262 21.75 -6.79 -8.66
C HIS A 262 21.03 -8.12 -8.45
N LYS A 263 20.91 -8.91 -9.52
CA LYS A 263 20.26 -10.23 -9.46
C LYS A 263 20.86 -11.16 -8.40
N LYS A 264 22.17 -11.06 -8.15
CA LYS A 264 22.84 -11.83 -7.09
C LYS A 264 22.28 -11.49 -5.71
N ASP A 265 22.07 -10.21 -5.43
CA ASP A 265 21.52 -9.75 -4.14
C ASP A 265 20.11 -10.28 -3.94
N LEU A 266 19.29 -10.30 -4.99
CA LEU A 266 17.95 -10.88 -4.95
C LEU A 266 17.98 -12.39 -4.70
N HIS A 267 18.88 -13.15 -5.32
CA HIS A 267 19.05 -14.57 -5.08
C HIS A 267 19.45 -14.86 -3.63
N ASP A 268 20.39 -14.11 -3.09
CA ASP A 268 20.88 -14.30 -1.73
C ASP A 268 19.81 -13.95 -0.70
N LEU A 269 19.05 -12.87 -0.92
CA LEU A 269 17.94 -12.47 -0.08
C LEU A 269 16.82 -13.51 -0.09
N ILE A 270 16.41 -13.99 -1.25
CA ILE A 270 15.34 -15.00 -1.35
C ILE A 270 15.74 -16.28 -0.60
N LYS A 271 16.99 -16.72 -0.72
CA LYS A 271 17.49 -17.90 0.00
C LYS A 271 17.56 -17.68 1.53
N SER A 272 17.84 -16.46 1.98
CA SER A 272 17.94 -16.13 3.40
C SER A 272 16.60 -15.86 4.08
N LYS A 273 15.55 -15.48 3.35
CA LYS A 273 14.25 -15.15 3.91
C LYS A 273 13.55 -16.39 4.47
N LYS A 274 12.96 -16.20 5.64
CA LYS A 274 12.09 -17.18 6.30
C LYS A 274 10.66 -16.66 6.31
N ASN A 275 9.71 -17.55 6.60
CA ASN A 275 8.33 -17.13 6.80
C ASN A 275 8.27 -16.07 7.92
N THR A 276 7.53 -15.02 7.68
CA THR A 276 7.26 -13.99 8.69
C THR A 276 6.31 -14.55 9.74
N THR A 277 6.44 -14.04 10.96
CA THR A 277 5.51 -14.41 12.03
C THR A 277 4.23 -13.62 11.86
N ASN A 278 3.11 -14.30 11.92
CA ASN A 278 1.81 -13.61 11.90
C ASN A 278 1.69 -12.73 13.14
N TYR A 279 1.31 -11.49 12.94
CA TYR A 279 1.42 -10.49 13.95
C TYR A 279 0.06 -9.83 14.18
N VAL A 280 -0.53 -10.27 15.29
CA VAL A 280 -1.80 -9.73 15.76
C VAL A 280 -1.55 -8.40 16.46
N ARG A 281 -2.21 -7.35 15.97
CA ARG A 281 -2.16 -6.02 16.57
C ARG A 281 -3.49 -5.70 17.21
N SER A 282 -3.42 -5.04 18.36
CA SER A 282 -4.60 -4.55 19.05
C SER A 282 -4.92 -3.13 18.61
N PHE A 283 -6.19 -2.88 18.35
CA PHE A 283 -6.75 -1.57 18.04
C PHE A 283 -7.70 -1.08 19.14
N ASP A 284 -7.65 -1.70 20.33
CA ASP A 284 -8.63 -1.43 21.36
C ASP A 284 -8.55 0.02 21.87
N ILE A 285 -7.34 0.52 22.10
CA ILE A 285 -7.13 1.93 22.49
C ILE A 285 -7.74 2.89 21.44
N LEU A 286 -7.55 2.60 20.16
CA LEU A 286 -8.11 3.42 19.08
C LEU A 286 -9.65 3.43 19.14
N LYS A 287 -10.28 2.27 19.34
CA LYS A 287 -11.73 2.14 19.43
C LYS A 287 -12.28 2.93 20.62
N GLU A 288 -11.62 2.84 21.78
CA GLU A 288 -12.01 3.58 22.99
C GLU A 288 -11.92 5.10 22.78
N GLU A 289 -10.83 5.59 22.19
CA GLU A 289 -10.67 7.03 21.95
C GLU A 289 -11.68 7.57 20.92
N VAL A 290 -11.96 6.82 19.85
CA VAL A 290 -13.01 7.20 18.89
C VAL A 290 -14.39 7.25 19.58
N ALA A 291 -14.73 6.26 20.40
CA ALA A 291 -16.00 6.22 21.11
C ALA A 291 -16.20 7.36 22.12
N LYS A 292 -15.14 7.95 22.64
CA LYS A 292 -15.22 9.14 23.51
C LYS A 292 -15.54 10.42 22.75
N ILE A 293 -15.27 10.46 21.45
CA ILE A 293 -15.43 11.67 20.61
C ILE A 293 -16.79 11.67 19.92
N LEU A 294 -17.27 10.52 19.52
CA LEU A 294 -18.54 10.29 18.80
C LEU A 294 -19.62 9.72 19.71
#